data_e3c57d5d4300b67fbc59d23042aadc1e
#
_entry.id   e3c57d5d4300b67fbc59d23042aadc1e
#
_cell.length_a   1.000
_cell.length_b   1.000
_cell.length_c   1.000
_cell.angle_alpha   90.00
_cell.angle_beta   90.00
_cell.angle_gamma   90.00
#
_symmetry.space_group_name_H-M   'P 1'
#
loop_
_entity.id
_entity.type
_entity.pdbx_description
1 polymer ?
#
loop_
_entity_poly.entity_id
_entity_poly.type
_entity_poly.pdbx_seq_one_letter_code
_entity_poly.pdbx_strand_id
1 'polypeptide(L)'
;MTSTVFITGATSGFGEACARRFAEAGWSLVLTGRREDRLQALSAELSKQTKVHTLTLDVRDRAAMEKAIDGLPAEFAKIRGLINNAGLALGIDPAPKCDLDDWDTMIDTNVKGLVYTTRLLLSRLIAYGRGASIVNLGSVAGNYPYPGGNV
;
A
#
# COMPACT_ATOMS: atom_id res chain seq x y z
N MET A 1 17.24 5.09 16.36
CA MET A 1 16.19 4.07 16.09
C MET A 1 15.81 4.16 14.63
N THR A 2 15.79 3.04 13.94
CA THR A 2 15.45 3.00 12.50
C THR A 2 13.97 3.33 12.30
N SER A 3 13.65 4.20 11.34
CA SER A 3 12.26 4.54 11.00
C SER A 3 11.64 3.40 10.19
N THR A 4 10.36 3.11 10.39
CA THR A 4 9.63 2.10 9.62
C THR A 4 8.66 2.76 8.65
N VAL A 5 8.62 2.29 7.40
CA VAL A 5 7.61 2.66 6.41
C VAL A 5 6.72 1.47 6.09
N PHE A 6 5.42 1.70 6.01
CA PHE A 6 4.42 0.72 5.56
C PHE A 6 4.03 1.06 4.12
N ILE A 7 4.15 0.10 3.20
CA ILE A 7 3.90 0.30 1.77
C ILE A 7 2.86 -0.71 1.29
N THR A 8 1.75 -0.21 0.76
CA THR A 8 0.74 -1.07 0.12
C THR A 8 1.04 -1.25 -1.37
N GLY A 9 0.71 -2.43 -1.93
CA GLY A 9 0.95 -2.72 -3.34
C GLY A 9 2.44 -2.77 -3.71
N ALA A 10 3.29 -3.26 -2.81
CA ALA A 10 4.74 -3.25 -2.96
C ALA A 10 5.30 -4.25 -3.99
N THR A 11 4.45 -5.04 -4.65
CA THR A 11 4.88 -6.14 -5.54
C THR A 11 5.19 -5.73 -6.97
N SER A 12 5.07 -4.46 -7.33
CA SER A 12 5.38 -3.92 -8.66
C SER A 12 5.35 -2.39 -8.70
N GLY A 13 5.86 -1.82 -9.79
CA GLY A 13 5.72 -0.40 -10.12
C GLY A 13 6.24 0.53 -9.03
N PHE A 14 5.47 1.58 -8.74
CA PHE A 14 5.88 2.60 -7.77
C PHE A 14 6.04 2.05 -6.36
N GLY A 15 5.20 1.09 -5.93
CA GLY A 15 5.33 0.48 -4.60
C GLY A 15 6.65 -0.26 -4.41
N GLU A 16 7.07 -1.02 -5.41
CA GLU A 16 8.36 -1.71 -5.42
C GLU A 16 9.53 -0.71 -5.47
N ALA A 17 9.44 0.32 -6.31
CA ALA A 17 10.44 1.37 -6.39
C ALA A 17 10.58 2.14 -5.05
N CYS A 18 9.47 2.45 -4.40
CA CYS A 18 9.48 3.04 -3.06
C CYS A 18 10.16 2.12 -2.04
N ALA A 19 9.85 0.80 -2.05
CA ALA A 19 10.48 -0.14 -1.14
C ALA A 19 12.01 -0.13 -1.28
N ARG A 20 12.54 -0.17 -2.51
CA ARG A 20 13.99 -0.08 -2.78
C ARG A 20 14.58 1.24 -2.28
N ARG A 21 13.92 2.36 -2.58
CA ARG A 21 14.41 3.68 -2.18
C ARG A 21 14.45 3.87 -0.67
N PHE A 22 13.44 3.36 0.06
CA PHE A 22 13.44 3.40 1.52
C PHE A 22 14.47 2.43 2.14
N ALA A 23 14.71 1.27 1.52
CA ALA A 23 15.77 0.37 1.93
C ALA A 23 17.16 1.02 1.83
N GLU A 24 17.47 1.66 0.68
CA GLU A 24 18.70 2.43 0.47
C GLU A 24 18.88 3.55 1.51
N ALA A 25 17.78 4.16 1.95
CA ALA A 25 17.79 5.18 3.01
C ALA A 25 17.85 4.60 4.43
N GLY A 26 18.00 3.27 4.57
CA GLY A 26 18.15 2.58 5.86
C GLY A 26 16.86 2.47 6.67
N TRP A 27 15.68 2.62 6.07
CA TRP A 27 14.41 2.43 6.76
C TRP A 27 14.04 0.95 6.85
N SER A 28 13.41 0.55 7.96
CA SER A 28 12.74 -0.74 8.05
C SER A 28 11.46 -0.73 7.23
N LEU A 29 11.14 -1.86 6.59
CA LEU A 29 10.05 -1.96 5.63
C LEU A 29 8.97 -2.92 6.11
N VAL A 30 7.71 -2.51 6.03
CA VAL A 30 6.54 -3.39 6.04
C VAL A 30 5.91 -3.32 4.65
N LEU A 31 5.98 -4.42 3.92
CA LEU A 31 5.57 -4.51 2.52
C LEU A 31 4.32 -5.36 2.39
N THR A 32 3.27 -4.83 1.76
CA THR A 32 2.06 -5.61 1.52
C THR A 32 1.73 -5.75 0.05
N GLY A 33 1.08 -6.86 -0.29
CA GLY A 33 0.59 -7.15 -1.62
C GLY A 33 -0.06 -8.52 -1.71
N ARG A 34 -0.72 -8.79 -2.84
CA ARG A 34 -1.43 -10.05 -3.07
C ARG A 34 -0.55 -11.17 -3.60
N ARG A 35 0.58 -10.82 -4.23
CA ARG A 35 1.49 -11.77 -4.90
C ARG A 35 2.61 -12.16 -3.96
N GLU A 36 2.43 -13.29 -3.29
CA GLU A 36 3.37 -13.76 -2.28
C GLU A 36 4.77 -14.01 -2.84
N ASP A 37 4.86 -14.66 -4.00
CA ASP A 37 6.11 -14.93 -4.70
C ASP A 37 6.96 -13.67 -4.90
N ARG A 38 6.32 -12.59 -5.35
CA ARG A 38 6.98 -11.29 -5.55
C ARG A 38 7.36 -10.61 -4.25
N LEU A 39 6.52 -10.70 -3.23
CA LEU A 39 6.85 -10.17 -1.91
C LEU A 39 8.07 -10.88 -1.31
N GLN A 40 8.12 -12.20 -1.43
CA GLN A 40 9.25 -12.99 -0.92
C GLN A 40 10.54 -12.69 -1.69
N ALA A 41 10.48 -12.58 -3.02
CA ALA A 41 11.63 -12.21 -3.84
C ALA A 41 12.17 -10.81 -3.46
N LEU A 42 11.28 -9.82 -3.34
CA LEU A 42 11.66 -8.47 -2.95
C LEU A 42 12.21 -8.42 -1.51
N SER A 43 11.61 -9.18 -0.60
CA SER A 43 12.09 -9.31 0.78
C SER A 43 13.48 -9.92 0.83
N ALA A 44 13.74 -11.01 0.11
CA ALA A 44 15.06 -11.66 0.05
C ALA A 44 16.15 -10.71 -0.49
N GLU A 45 15.81 -9.87 -1.44
CA GLU A 45 16.71 -8.85 -1.96
C GLU A 45 17.01 -7.76 -0.93
N LEU A 46 15.95 -7.12 -0.39
CA LEU A 46 16.08 -5.94 0.45
C LEU A 46 16.52 -6.25 1.88
N SER A 47 16.33 -7.48 2.36
CA SER A 47 16.83 -7.92 3.67
C SER A 47 18.36 -7.93 3.78
N LYS A 48 19.06 -7.81 2.66
CA LYS A 48 20.52 -7.61 2.64
C LYS A 48 20.92 -6.19 3.08
N GLN A 49 19.99 -5.25 3.08
CA GLN A 49 20.25 -3.83 3.35
C GLN A 49 19.54 -3.36 4.62
N THR A 50 18.33 -3.86 4.89
CA THR A 50 17.50 -3.41 6.01
C THR A 50 16.57 -4.50 6.49
N LYS A 51 15.82 -4.22 7.57
CA LYS A 51 14.79 -5.13 8.07
C LYS A 51 13.54 -5.05 7.20
N VAL A 52 13.04 -6.20 6.78
CA VAL A 52 11.84 -6.31 5.93
C VAL A 52 10.85 -7.28 6.55
N HIS A 53 9.60 -6.86 6.66
CA HIS A 53 8.47 -7.68 7.03
C HIS A 53 7.44 -7.67 5.90
N THR A 54 6.97 -8.84 5.51
CA THR A 54 6.00 -8.98 4.41
C THR A 54 4.64 -9.43 4.92
N LEU A 55 3.58 -8.89 4.32
CA LEU A 55 2.20 -9.23 4.62
C LEU A 55 1.48 -9.55 3.30
N THR A 56 1.26 -10.85 3.05
CA THR A 56 0.47 -11.27 1.89
C THR A 56 -1.01 -11.07 2.20
N LEU A 57 -1.60 -10.01 1.62
CA LEU A 57 -2.99 -9.65 1.87
C LEU A 57 -3.56 -8.75 0.74
N ASP A 58 -4.88 -8.69 0.70
CA ASP A 58 -5.62 -7.75 -0.12
C ASP A 58 -6.08 -6.55 0.75
N VAL A 59 -5.81 -5.33 0.31
CA VAL A 59 -6.22 -4.11 1.05
C VAL A 59 -7.73 -3.95 1.17
N ARG A 60 -8.51 -4.66 0.36
CA ARG A 60 -9.98 -4.72 0.42
C ARG A 60 -10.48 -5.51 1.63
N ASP A 61 -9.69 -6.47 2.11
CA ASP A 61 -10.04 -7.27 3.29
C ASP A 61 -9.63 -6.54 4.58
N ARG A 62 -10.61 -5.79 5.12
CA ARG A 62 -10.42 -5.02 6.35
C ARG A 62 -10.01 -5.90 7.54
N ALA A 63 -10.62 -7.07 7.70
CA ALA A 63 -10.36 -7.93 8.84
C ALA A 63 -8.95 -8.53 8.78
N ALA A 64 -8.51 -8.97 7.59
CA ALA A 64 -7.14 -9.42 7.38
C ALA A 64 -6.12 -8.31 7.62
N MET A 65 -6.41 -7.08 7.15
CA MET A 65 -5.57 -5.90 7.38
C MET A 65 -5.42 -5.59 8.87
N GLU A 66 -6.53 -5.56 9.61
CA GLU A 66 -6.54 -5.28 11.05
C GLU A 66 -5.70 -6.33 11.80
N LYS A 67 -5.97 -7.60 11.57
CA LYS A 67 -5.21 -8.70 12.17
C LYS A 67 -3.71 -8.63 11.85
N ALA A 68 -3.35 -8.32 10.60
CA ALA A 68 -1.96 -8.24 10.17
C ALA A 68 -1.24 -7.05 10.81
N ILE A 69 -1.89 -5.88 10.88
CA ILE A 69 -1.31 -4.68 11.50
C ILE A 69 -1.16 -4.85 13.02
N ASP A 70 -2.14 -5.45 13.68
CA ASP A 70 -2.07 -5.72 15.13
C ASP A 70 -1.01 -6.76 15.48
N GLY A 71 -0.80 -7.73 14.58
CA GLY A 71 0.22 -8.77 14.70
C GLY A 71 1.64 -8.35 14.30
N LEU A 72 1.87 -7.07 13.93
CA LEU A 72 3.21 -6.62 13.54
C LEU A 72 4.24 -6.86 14.65
N PRO A 73 5.40 -7.46 14.34
CA PRO A 73 6.49 -7.61 15.29
C PRO A 73 6.88 -6.25 15.90
N ALA A 74 7.26 -6.25 17.18
CA ALA A 74 7.54 -5.03 17.95
C ALA A 74 8.57 -4.11 17.27
N GLU A 75 9.54 -4.69 16.56
CA GLU A 75 10.57 -3.94 15.82
C GLU A 75 10.03 -3.16 14.61
N PHE A 76 8.86 -3.54 14.08
CA PHE A 76 8.17 -2.83 12.99
C PHE A 76 6.98 -2.00 13.48
N ALA A 77 6.62 -2.07 14.77
CA ALA A 77 5.42 -1.42 15.29
C ALA A 77 5.48 0.12 15.26
N LYS A 78 6.68 0.71 15.23
CA LYS A 78 6.90 2.16 15.24
C LYS A 78 6.89 2.73 13.82
N ILE A 79 5.69 2.85 13.25
CA ILE A 79 5.49 3.33 11.87
C ILE A 79 5.66 4.85 11.82
N ARG A 80 6.57 5.31 10.96
CA ARG A 80 6.80 6.72 10.65
C ARG A 80 6.20 7.15 9.32
N GLY A 81 6.19 6.24 8.34
CA GLY A 81 5.67 6.51 7.00
C GLY A 81 4.61 5.52 6.58
N LEU A 82 3.59 6.01 5.88
CA LEU A 82 2.61 5.20 5.16
C LEU A 82 2.61 5.61 3.70
N ILE A 83 2.80 4.64 2.80
CA ILE A 83 2.65 4.81 1.35
C ILE A 83 1.41 4.03 0.92
N ASN A 84 0.31 4.71 0.70
CA ASN A 84 -0.88 4.16 0.06
C ASN A 84 -0.66 4.13 -1.46
N ASN A 85 -0.15 3.00 -1.95
CA ASN A 85 0.16 2.80 -3.35
C ASN A 85 -0.71 1.73 -4.01
N ALA A 86 -1.28 0.79 -3.23
CA ALA A 86 -2.18 -0.20 -3.80
C ALA A 86 -3.33 0.47 -4.55
N GLY A 87 -3.45 0.16 -5.82
CA GLY A 87 -4.47 0.70 -6.70
C GLY A 87 -4.45 -0.02 -8.05
N LEU A 88 -5.54 0.11 -8.78
CA LEU A 88 -5.69 -0.45 -10.11
C LEU A 88 -6.72 0.35 -10.93
N ALA A 89 -6.69 0.16 -12.24
CA ALA A 89 -7.72 0.60 -13.17
C ALA A 89 -8.16 -0.60 -14.01
N LEU A 90 -9.45 -0.77 -14.19
CA LEU A 90 -10.09 -1.86 -14.94
C LEU A 90 -11.07 -1.28 -15.95
N GLY A 91 -11.18 -1.95 -17.10
CA GLY A 91 -12.09 -1.57 -18.16
C GLY A 91 -11.74 -0.23 -18.83
N ILE A 92 -12.16 -0.08 -20.07
CA ILE A 92 -12.06 1.14 -20.87
C ILE A 92 -13.37 1.37 -21.66
N ASP A 93 -14.43 0.64 -21.31
CA ASP A 93 -15.73 0.74 -21.96
C ASP A 93 -16.45 2.04 -21.55
N PRO A 94 -17.26 2.61 -22.43
CA PRO A 94 -18.12 3.74 -22.07
C PRO A 94 -19.05 3.37 -20.89
N ALA A 95 -19.28 4.30 -19.97
CA ALA A 95 -20.06 4.08 -18.75
C ALA A 95 -21.37 3.28 -18.91
N PRO A 96 -22.20 3.44 -19.99
CA PRO A 96 -23.39 2.63 -20.19
C PRO A 96 -23.14 1.14 -20.47
N LYS A 97 -21.89 0.74 -20.74
CA LYS A 97 -21.50 -0.63 -21.09
C LYS A 97 -20.45 -1.21 -20.17
N CYS A 98 -19.99 -0.46 -19.16
CA CYS A 98 -18.97 -0.90 -18.23
C CYS A 98 -19.49 -2.06 -17.38
N ASP A 99 -18.55 -2.89 -16.95
CA ASP A 99 -18.81 -3.92 -15.94
C ASP A 99 -18.86 -3.28 -14.54
N LEU A 100 -19.96 -3.48 -13.83
CA LEU A 100 -20.12 -2.96 -12.47
C LEU A 100 -19.18 -3.66 -11.47
N ASP A 101 -18.81 -4.91 -11.71
CA ASP A 101 -17.83 -5.61 -10.87
C ASP A 101 -16.43 -4.98 -10.98
N ASP A 102 -16.10 -4.43 -12.15
CA ASP A 102 -14.87 -3.64 -12.33
C ASP A 102 -14.93 -2.34 -11.51
N TRP A 103 -16.06 -1.66 -11.49
CA TRP A 103 -16.26 -0.46 -10.68
C TRP A 103 -16.16 -0.76 -9.19
N ASP A 104 -16.86 -1.79 -8.72
CA ASP A 104 -16.77 -2.23 -7.32
C ASP A 104 -15.32 -2.57 -6.93
N THR A 105 -14.62 -3.30 -7.80
CA THR A 105 -13.22 -3.65 -7.58
C THR A 105 -12.32 -2.41 -7.50
N MET A 106 -12.53 -1.42 -8.36
CA MET A 106 -11.78 -0.15 -8.33
C MET A 106 -12.07 0.66 -7.07
N ILE A 107 -13.35 0.82 -6.72
CA ILE A 107 -13.76 1.55 -5.50
C ILE A 107 -13.23 0.84 -4.25
N ASP A 108 -13.38 -0.47 -4.17
CA ASP A 108 -12.93 -1.25 -3.02
C ASP A 108 -11.41 -1.18 -2.84
N THR A 109 -10.65 -1.20 -3.94
CA THR A 109 -9.18 -1.14 -3.88
C THR A 109 -8.69 0.28 -3.66
N ASN A 110 -9.09 1.23 -4.55
CA ASN A 110 -8.49 2.57 -4.62
C ASN A 110 -9.02 3.50 -3.54
N VAL A 111 -10.26 3.29 -3.06
CA VAL A 111 -10.89 4.12 -2.04
C VAL A 111 -10.93 3.40 -0.69
N LYS A 112 -11.65 2.29 -0.58
CA LYS A 112 -11.80 1.60 0.71
C LYS A 112 -10.47 1.06 1.23
N GLY A 113 -9.65 0.45 0.37
CA GLY A 113 -8.32 -0.06 0.75
C GLY A 113 -7.40 1.03 1.31
N LEU A 114 -7.39 2.20 0.68
CA LEU A 114 -6.64 3.36 1.15
C LEU A 114 -7.18 3.86 2.51
N VAL A 115 -8.49 4.00 2.63
CA VAL A 115 -9.15 4.48 3.86
C VAL A 115 -8.92 3.51 5.00
N TYR A 116 -9.08 2.20 4.79
CA TYR A 116 -8.87 1.18 5.82
C TYR A 116 -7.41 1.17 6.29
N THR A 117 -6.45 1.11 5.36
CA THR A 117 -5.03 1.12 5.70
C THR A 117 -4.67 2.37 6.51
N THR A 118 -5.11 3.54 6.05
CA THR A 118 -4.86 4.80 6.74
C THR A 118 -5.45 4.78 8.15
N ARG A 119 -6.71 4.40 8.30
CA ARG A 119 -7.38 4.38 9.61
C ARG A 119 -6.73 3.42 10.59
N LEU A 120 -6.33 2.23 10.14
CA LEU A 120 -5.69 1.20 10.97
C LEU A 120 -4.29 1.62 11.44
N LEU A 121 -3.54 2.36 10.63
CA LEU A 121 -2.19 2.82 10.97
C LEU A 121 -2.15 4.19 11.64
N LEU A 122 -3.26 4.94 11.64
CA LEU A 122 -3.29 6.34 12.07
C LEU A 122 -2.83 6.52 13.54
N SER A 123 -3.24 5.64 14.44
CA SER A 123 -2.82 5.69 15.86
C SER A 123 -1.30 5.53 16.02
N ARG A 124 -0.68 4.67 15.21
CA ARG A 124 0.78 4.45 15.23
C ARG A 124 1.54 5.65 14.68
N LEU A 125 1.01 6.27 13.60
CA LEU A 125 1.57 7.50 13.02
C LEU A 125 1.46 8.68 14.00
N ILE A 126 0.31 8.85 14.66
CA ILE A 126 0.11 9.86 15.70
C ILE A 126 1.07 9.63 16.87
N ALA A 127 1.20 8.39 17.33
CA ALA A 127 2.12 8.03 18.41
C ALA A 127 3.59 8.24 18.06
N TYR A 128 3.96 8.12 16.76
CA TYR A 128 5.30 8.50 16.31
C TYR A 128 5.55 10.00 16.49
N GLY A 129 4.54 10.83 16.22
CA GLY A 129 4.58 12.26 16.44
C GLY A 129 5.20 13.02 15.26
N ARG A 130 5.97 14.06 15.57
CA ARG A 130 6.53 14.97 14.59
C ARG A 130 7.44 14.23 13.58
N GLY A 131 7.16 14.42 12.29
CA GLY A 131 7.88 13.78 11.19
C GLY A 131 7.23 12.49 10.68
N ALA A 132 6.09 12.05 11.25
CA ALA A 132 5.25 11.04 10.61
C ALA A 132 4.61 11.62 9.34
N SER A 133 4.44 10.77 8.32
CA SER A 133 3.91 11.21 7.02
C SER A 133 3.05 10.12 6.38
N ILE A 134 2.03 10.57 5.64
CA ILE A 134 1.21 9.71 4.77
C ILE A 134 1.37 10.23 3.35
N VAL A 135 1.68 9.34 2.43
CA VAL A 135 1.72 9.61 0.99
C VAL A 135 0.66 8.76 0.32
N ASN A 136 -0.26 9.42 -0.39
CA ASN A 136 -1.28 8.75 -1.20
C ASN A 136 -0.90 8.89 -2.67
N LEU A 137 -0.73 7.75 -3.36
CA LEU A 137 -0.55 7.77 -4.81
C LEU A 137 -1.91 7.93 -5.47
N GLY A 138 -2.06 9.04 -6.17
CA GLY A 138 -3.22 9.33 -6.99
C GLY A 138 -2.93 9.09 -8.47
N SER A 139 -3.80 9.60 -9.32
CA SER A 139 -3.66 9.56 -10.77
C SER A 139 -4.08 10.89 -11.38
N VAL A 140 -3.49 11.25 -12.50
CA VAL A 140 -3.97 12.36 -13.35
C VAL A 140 -5.41 12.12 -13.83
N ALA A 141 -5.82 10.85 -13.93
CA ALA A 141 -7.18 10.42 -14.27
C ALA A 141 -8.24 10.94 -13.28
N GLY A 142 -7.87 11.23 -12.05
CA GLY A 142 -8.77 11.84 -11.07
C GLY A 142 -9.06 13.34 -11.31
N ASN A 143 -8.26 14.01 -12.16
CA ASN A 143 -8.37 15.43 -12.46
C ASN A 143 -8.70 15.70 -13.94
N TYR A 144 -8.28 14.82 -14.83
CA TYR A 144 -8.42 14.99 -16.27
C TYR A 144 -9.20 13.80 -16.85
N PRO A 145 -10.45 14.03 -17.30
CA PRO A 145 -11.23 12.98 -17.95
C PRO A 145 -10.58 12.57 -19.27
N TYR A 146 -10.68 11.29 -19.61
CA TYR A 146 -10.18 10.74 -20.85
C TYR A 146 -11.20 9.74 -21.43
N PRO A 147 -11.20 9.51 -22.77
CA PRO A 147 -12.11 8.55 -23.38
C PRO A 147 -11.97 7.16 -22.76
N GLY A 148 -13.08 6.56 -22.33
CA GLY A 148 -13.13 5.26 -21.66
C GLY A 148 -12.83 5.28 -20.15
N GLY A 149 -12.41 6.41 -19.58
CA GLY A 149 -12.28 6.59 -18.14
C GLY A 149 -13.63 6.96 -17.53
N ASN A 150 -14.13 6.17 -16.56
CA ASN A 150 -15.47 6.35 -16.01
C ASN A 150 -15.60 6.15 -14.49
N VAL A 151 -14.58 5.66 -13.81
CA VAL A 151 -14.49 5.54 -12.32
C VAL A 151 -13.11 5.87 -11.81
#